data_126eb3b445da5c6e3fdd3c5543c95cfa
#
_entry.id   126eb3b445da5c6e3fdd3c5543c95cfa
#
_cell.length_a   1.000
_cell.length_b   1.000
_cell.length_c   1.000
_cell.angle_alpha   90.00
_cell.angle_beta   90.00
_cell.angle_gamma   90.00
#
_symmetry.space_group_name_H-M   'P 1'
#
loop_
_entity.id
_entity.type
_entity.pdbx_description
1 polymer ?
#
loop_
_entity_poly.entity_id
_entity_poly.type
_entity_poly.pdbx_seq_one_letter_code
_entity_poly.pdbx_strand_id
1 'polypeptide(L)'
;MSRVRYSTLADHNWSHMKFVARPLSSSWDGKLLPVIAITRTRLVVAAGSRLHVYSFKCASHSSDPPVIMLEGVYVIDRGVAHSNANETPKAEHDISGLAFLPDEGRDRLMLAGFADGHVMRIILPENTESSELGALKLEGLYVGGDAIRGLSASGSLAFTLSNSGHGVLSNTSSTVCSSINVDKKSWSTYLSGPSNGSPFVAIGTSSRTPLAVYSIDQTTVNTVPEAYLSFTHREARASLDPIPSAVYGISGVPLSFPGNPGKTIVSGWFDGRLRIYDLRSPPRGTVIVHPGNNQQTRTLAPIMTLSDPWAAESIYTVSVGGGPGTIIGAGAARHSVVAFWDVRSPRSGWSVHAPGNDASPVYTLALEGSRAFGATQSRAFVLDFGDGAGKETYPSIERIRRRLDGSLKTLDGLHYEVTKYLHRNPMART
;
A
#
# COMPACT_ATOMS: atom_id res chain seq x y z
N MET A 1 -25.62 12.52 -15.18
CA MET A 1 -25.51 13.62 -14.17
C MET A 1 -25.12 13.12 -12.77
N SER A 2 -25.61 12.00 -12.27
CA SER A 2 -25.30 11.50 -10.91
C SER A 2 -23.81 11.23 -10.64
N ARG A 3 -23.10 10.61 -11.57
CA ARG A 3 -21.64 10.34 -11.43
C ARG A 3 -20.79 11.60 -11.29
N VAL A 4 -21.08 12.62 -12.10
CA VAL A 4 -20.35 13.91 -12.04
C VAL A 4 -20.59 14.58 -10.70
N ARG A 5 -21.84 14.59 -10.22
CA ARG A 5 -22.17 15.14 -8.90
C ARG A 5 -21.44 14.42 -7.78
N TYR A 6 -21.43 13.08 -7.79
CA TYR A 6 -20.75 12.29 -6.77
C TYR A 6 -19.23 12.55 -6.74
N SER A 7 -18.56 12.57 -7.89
CA SER A 7 -17.14 12.88 -7.95
C SER A 7 -16.82 14.30 -7.48
N THR A 8 -17.64 15.29 -7.89
CA THR A 8 -17.45 16.69 -7.46
C THR A 8 -17.63 16.85 -5.95
N LEU A 9 -18.62 16.16 -5.34
CA LEU A 9 -18.82 16.18 -3.91
C LEU A 9 -17.69 15.47 -3.17
N ALA A 10 -17.20 14.35 -3.65
CA ALA A 10 -16.05 13.66 -3.10
C ALA A 10 -14.81 14.55 -3.14
N ASP A 11 -14.52 15.23 -4.25
CA ASP A 11 -13.40 16.17 -4.38
C ASP A 11 -13.52 17.34 -3.40
N HIS A 12 -14.74 17.88 -3.25
CA HIS A 12 -15.02 18.91 -2.24
C HIS A 12 -14.76 18.38 -0.82
N ASN A 13 -15.21 17.17 -0.51
CA ASN A 13 -15.03 16.56 0.80
C ASN A 13 -13.54 16.29 1.11
N TRP A 14 -12.75 15.82 0.13
CA TRP A 14 -11.29 15.71 0.25
C TRP A 14 -10.66 17.06 0.61
N SER A 15 -11.02 18.11 -0.13
CA SER A 15 -10.47 19.46 0.07
C SER A 15 -10.85 20.06 1.42
N HIS A 16 -11.99 19.70 1.99
CA HIS A 16 -12.52 20.24 3.26
C HIS A 16 -12.36 19.26 4.43
N MET A 17 -11.64 18.15 4.23
CA MET A 17 -11.42 17.13 5.26
C MET A 17 -12.73 16.61 5.87
N LYS A 18 -13.76 16.46 5.04
CA LYS A 18 -15.06 15.90 5.45
C LYS A 18 -15.09 14.42 5.07
N PHE A 19 -15.14 13.57 6.06
CA PHE A 19 -15.17 12.11 5.86
C PHE A 19 -15.83 11.40 7.03
N VAL A 20 -16.30 10.19 6.77
CA VAL A 20 -16.68 9.21 7.78
C VAL A 20 -15.47 8.35 8.08
N ALA A 21 -15.07 8.27 9.34
CA ALA A 21 -13.98 7.41 9.78
C ALA A 21 -14.52 6.21 10.54
N ARG A 22 -14.13 4.99 10.17
CA ARG A 22 -14.54 3.81 10.90
C ARG A 22 -13.61 2.61 10.70
N PRO A 23 -13.52 1.69 11.68
CA PRO A 23 -12.91 0.38 11.45
C PRO A 23 -13.70 -0.43 10.42
N LEU A 24 -13.03 -1.35 9.74
CA LEU A 24 -13.65 -2.36 8.85
C LEU A 24 -13.74 -3.74 9.51
N SER A 25 -13.00 -3.96 10.60
CA SER A 25 -13.02 -5.20 11.38
C SER A 25 -12.97 -4.92 12.87
N SER A 26 -13.31 -5.89 13.69
CA SER A 26 -12.93 -5.91 15.10
C SER A 26 -11.39 -5.90 15.22
N SER A 27 -10.88 -5.65 16.43
CA SER A 27 -9.43 -5.78 16.68
C SER A 27 -8.99 -7.22 16.46
N TRP A 28 -7.82 -7.38 15.85
CA TRP A 28 -7.16 -8.69 15.76
C TRP A 28 -6.49 -9.06 17.08
N ASP A 29 -6.32 -10.34 17.28
CA ASP A 29 -5.54 -10.83 18.40
C ASP A 29 -4.04 -10.61 18.09
N GLY A 30 -3.36 -9.94 18.99
CA GLY A 30 -1.92 -9.65 18.86
C GLY A 30 -1.59 -8.43 17.95
N LYS A 31 -0.30 -8.27 17.70
CA LYS A 31 0.27 -7.21 16.85
C LYS A 31 0.69 -7.80 15.51
N LEU A 32 -0.09 -7.54 14.48
CA LEU A 32 0.12 -8.10 13.14
C LEU A 32 0.70 -7.04 12.19
N LEU A 33 1.31 -7.50 11.11
CA LEU A 33 1.81 -6.66 10.01
C LEU A 33 0.86 -6.81 8.82
N PRO A 34 -0.26 -6.06 8.77
CA PRO A 34 -1.24 -6.24 7.73
C PRO A 34 -0.76 -5.72 6.38
N VAL A 35 -1.27 -6.34 5.32
CA VAL A 35 -1.12 -5.88 3.94
C VAL A 35 -2.48 -5.79 3.27
N ILE A 36 -2.64 -4.82 2.36
CA ILE A 36 -3.87 -4.59 1.61
C ILE A 36 -3.62 -4.80 0.11
N ALA A 37 -4.55 -5.47 -0.54
CA ALA A 37 -4.69 -5.44 -1.99
C ALA A 37 -6.13 -5.02 -2.36
N ILE A 38 -6.25 -4.19 -3.39
CA ILE A 38 -7.54 -3.64 -3.81
C ILE A 38 -7.70 -3.76 -5.32
N THR A 39 -8.92 -4.03 -5.73
CA THR A 39 -9.36 -3.98 -7.13
C THR A 39 -10.63 -3.13 -7.23
N ARG A 40 -11.20 -3.10 -8.41
CA ARG A 40 -12.45 -2.38 -8.63
C ARG A 40 -13.64 -2.97 -7.87
N THR A 41 -13.64 -4.28 -7.60
CA THR A 41 -14.77 -5.00 -7.00
C THR A 41 -14.48 -5.56 -5.63
N ARG A 42 -13.20 -5.65 -5.23
CA ARG A 42 -12.78 -6.30 -3.97
C ARG A 42 -11.67 -5.56 -3.26
N LEU A 43 -11.75 -5.62 -1.93
CA LEU A 43 -10.67 -5.26 -1.01
C LEU A 43 -10.29 -6.51 -0.22
N VAL A 44 -9.02 -6.83 -0.16
CA VAL A 44 -8.50 -7.92 0.67
C VAL A 44 -7.49 -7.35 1.65
N VAL A 45 -7.70 -7.66 2.92
CA VAL A 45 -6.78 -7.31 4.01
C VAL A 45 -6.22 -8.61 4.58
N ALA A 46 -4.93 -8.82 4.42
CA ALA A 46 -4.23 -9.91 5.09
C ALA A 46 -3.72 -9.45 6.44
N ALA A 47 -3.96 -10.25 7.49
CA ALA A 47 -3.50 -10.00 8.85
C ALA A 47 -3.09 -11.34 9.48
N GLY A 48 -1.79 -11.54 9.71
CA GLY A 48 -1.22 -12.85 10.02
C GLY A 48 -1.47 -13.81 8.86
N SER A 49 -1.96 -15.01 9.16
CA SER A 49 -2.36 -16.03 8.16
C SER A 49 -3.81 -15.87 7.67
N ARG A 50 -4.50 -14.79 8.02
CA ARG A 50 -5.92 -14.60 7.69
C ARG A 50 -6.11 -13.59 6.58
N LEU A 51 -7.05 -13.88 5.65
CA LEU A 51 -7.54 -12.97 4.62
C LEU A 51 -8.95 -12.51 4.97
N HIS A 52 -9.13 -11.22 5.17
CA HIS A 52 -10.44 -10.58 5.28
C HIS A 52 -10.81 -10.07 3.89
N VAL A 53 -11.81 -10.68 3.26
CA VAL A 53 -12.24 -10.37 1.90
C VAL A 53 -13.52 -9.55 1.95
N TYR A 54 -13.49 -8.37 1.31
CA TYR A 54 -14.62 -7.48 1.19
C TYR A 54 -14.97 -7.27 -0.27
N SER A 55 -16.27 -7.21 -0.59
CA SER A 55 -16.76 -6.85 -1.93
C SER A 55 -17.34 -5.44 -1.95
N PHE A 56 -17.21 -4.79 -3.10
CA PHE A 56 -17.87 -3.54 -3.42
C PHE A 56 -19.11 -3.83 -4.26
N LYS A 57 -20.29 -3.76 -3.66
CA LYS A 57 -21.56 -3.91 -4.40
C LYS A 57 -22.01 -2.53 -4.86
N CYS A 58 -22.20 -2.39 -6.17
CA CYS A 58 -22.88 -1.20 -6.70
C CYS A 58 -24.31 -1.20 -6.15
N ALA A 59 -24.73 -0.07 -5.58
CA ALA A 59 -26.12 0.10 -5.19
C ALA A 59 -27.02 0.05 -6.42
N SER A 60 -28.28 -0.32 -6.21
CA SER A 60 -29.29 -0.47 -7.26
C SER A 60 -29.54 0.81 -8.04
N HIS A 61 -29.23 1.97 -7.46
CA HIS A 61 -29.32 3.28 -8.09
C HIS A 61 -27.92 3.86 -8.30
N SER A 62 -27.69 4.44 -9.47
CA SER A 62 -26.38 5.01 -9.86
C SER A 62 -25.92 6.20 -9.02
N SER A 63 -26.72 6.66 -8.06
CA SER A 63 -26.46 7.77 -7.15
C SER A 63 -25.95 7.35 -5.77
N ASP A 64 -26.13 6.09 -5.39
CA ASP A 64 -25.81 5.62 -4.05
C ASP A 64 -24.33 5.21 -3.95
N PRO A 65 -23.69 5.41 -2.79
CA PRO A 65 -22.32 4.96 -2.59
C PRO A 65 -22.26 3.43 -2.68
N PRO A 66 -21.17 2.86 -3.25
CA PRO A 66 -21.01 1.42 -3.28
C PRO A 66 -20.93 0.88 -1.85
N VAL A 67 -21.72 -0.14 -1.57
CA VAL A 67 -21.77 -0.83 -0.28
C VAL A 67 -20.56 -1.76 -0.15
N ILE A 68 -19.91 -1.73 1.00
CA ILE A 68 -18.80 -2.65 1.33
C ILE A 68 -19.36 -3.76 2.22
N MET A 69 -19.23 -4.98 1.75
CA MET A 69 -19.67 -6.17 2.48
C MET A 69 -18.48 -7.08 2.78
N LEU A 70 -18.44 -7.62 3.98
CA LEU A 70 -17.50 -8.70 4.30
C LEU A 70 -18.00 -9.99 3.62
N GLU A 71 -17.25 -10.51 2.64
CA GLU A 71 -17.54 -11.79 2.00
C GLU A 71 -17.15 -12.96 2.90
N GLY A 72 -16.03 -12.83 3.60
CA GLY A 72 -15.55 -13.86 4.51
C GLY A 72 -14.17 -13.59 5.10
N VAL A 73 -13.83 -14.40 6.08
CA VAL A 73 -12.48 -14.45 6.67
C VAL A 73 -11.93 -15.86 6.45
N TYR A 74 -10.85 -15.95 5.68
CA TYR A 74 -10.24 -17.21 5.30
C TYR A 74 -8.90 -17.37 6.01
N VAL A 75 -8.65 -18.54 6.57
CA VAL A 75 -7.34 -18.90 7.13
C VAL A 75 -6.55 -19.63 6.05
N ILE A 76 -5.34 -19.20 5.79
CA ILE A 76 -4.42 -19.88 4.89
C ILE A 76 -3.72 -20.97 5.68
N ASP A 77 -4.26 -22.20 5.58
CA ASP A 77 -3.63 -23.40 6.10
C ASP A 77 -2.80 -24.05 5.00
N ARG A 78 -1.49 -24.13 5.20
CA ARG A 78 -0.54 -24.71 4.24
C ARG A 78 -0.25 -26.18 4.51
N GLY A 79 -1.08 -26.85 5.33
CA GLY A 79 -0.94 -28.28 5.60
C GLY A 79 0.37 -28.67 6.32
N VAL A 80 1.06 -27.72 6.94
CA VAL A 80 2.19 -28.01 7.81
C VAL A 80 1.61 -28.68 9.04
N ALA A 81 1.87 -29.97 9.20
CA ALA A 81 1.39 -30.76 10.34
C ALA A 81 1.81 -30.06 11.63
N HIS A 82 0.84 -29.42 12.29
CA HIS A 82 1.05 -28.91 13.63
C HIS A 82 1.20 -30.10 14.57
N SER A 83 2.43 -30.34 15.01
CA SER A 83 2.74 -31.46 15.90
C SER A 83 2.10 -31.33 17.29
N ASN A 84 1.53 -30.15 17.62
CA ASN A 84 0.83 -29.94 18.90
C ASN A 84 -0.29 -28.91 18.76
N ALA A 85 -1.50 -29.28 19.15
CA ALA A 85 -2.70 -28.43 19.14
C ALA A 85 -2.62 -27.16 20.03
N ASN A 86 -1.55 -26.97 20.78
CA ASN A 86 -1.30 -25.85 21.71
C ASN A 86 -0.23 -24.84 21.24
N GLU A 87 0.33 -25.00 20.04
CA GLU A 87 1.28 -24.01 19.53
C GLU A 87 0.54 -22.80 18.96
N THR A 88 0.90 -21.61 19.46
CA THR A 88 0.49 -20.33 18.84
C THR A 88 0.94 -20.32 17.37
N PRO A 89 0.11 -19.82 16.43
CA PRO A 89 0.48 -19.72 15.02
C PRO A 89 1.86 -19.04 14.91
N LYS A 90 2.82 -19.71 14.29
CA LYS A 90 4.15 -19.14 14.10
C LYS A 90 4.07 -17.96 13.15
N ALA A 91 4.66 -16.82 13.53
CA ALA A 91 4.71 -15.61 12.70
C ALA A 91 5.37 -15.84 11.32
N GLU A 92 6.08 -16.94 11.15
CA GLU A 92 6.65 -17.39 9.88
C GLU A 92 5.60 -17.67 8.79
N HIS A 93 4.36 -17.97 9.17
CA HIS A 93 3.25 -18.19 8.24
C HIS A 93 2.45 -16.94 7.93
N ASP A 94 2.85 -15.78 8.45
CA ASP A 94 2.18 -14.52 8.20
C ASP A 94 2.34 -14.11 6.73
N ILE A 95 1.25 -13.61 6.16
CA ILE A 95 1.23 -13.03 4.83
C ILE A 95 1.91 -11.67 4.91
N SER A 96 2.99 -11.49 4.18
CA SER A 96 3.82 -10.29 4.19
C SER A 96 3.78 -9.50 2.87
N GLY A 97 3.17 -10.06 1.83
CA GLY A 97 2.95 -9.41 0.54
C GLY A 97 1.68 -9.92 -0.11
N LEU A 98 0.95 -9.05 -0.80
CA LEU A 98 -0.31 -9.39 -1.44
C LEU A 98 -0.52 -8.54 -2.69
N ALA A 99 -0.89 -9.16 -3.81
CA ALA A 99 -1.24 -8.46 -5.03
C ALA A 99 -2.26 -9.23 -5.85
N PHE A 100 -3.23 -8.52 -6.44
CA PHE A 100 -4.12 -9.11 -7.43
C PHE A 100 -3.40 -9.31 -8.76
N LEU A 101 -3.77 -10.38 -9.45
CA LEU A 101 -3.38 -10.67 -10.82
C LEU A 101 -4.59 -10.47 -11.75
N PRO A 102 -4.36 -10.16 -13.03
CA PRO A 102 -5.43 -10.12 -14.02
C PRO A 102 -6.12 -11.49 -14.16
N ASP A 103 -7.45 -11.48 -14.11
CA ASP A 103 -8.29 -12.67 -14.26
C ASP A 103 -9.59 -12.36 -15.02
N GLU A 104 -9.48 -11.61 -16.10
CA GLU A 104 -10.60 -11.19 -16.95
C GLU A 104 -11.64 -10.33 -16.22
N GLY A 105 -11.20 -9.62 -15.18
CA GLY A 105 -12.05 -8.71 -14.40
C GLY A 105 -12.92 -9.38 -13.34
N ARG A 106 -12.63 -10.66 -13.01
CA ARG A 106 -13.33 -11.39 -11.94
C ARG A 106 -12.81 -11.03 -10.55
N ASP A 107 -11.61 -10.42 -10.49
CA ASP A 107 -10.96 -9.97 -9.25
C ASP A 107 -10.83 -11.09 -8.19
N ARG A 108 -10.43 -12.29 -8.62
CA ARG A 108 -10.35 -13.48 -7.78
C ARG A 108 -8.94 -14.02 -7.62
N LEU A 109 -8.08 -13.70 -8.58
CA LEU A 109 -6.75 -14.26 -8.64
C LEU A 109 -5.75 -13.35 -7.94
N MET A 110 -5.00 -13.91 -6.99
CA MET A 110 -4.02 -13.17 -6.19
C MET A 110 -2.70 -13.93 -6.07
N LEU A 111 -1.63 -13.19 -5.80
CA LEU A 111 -0.39 -13.71 -5.24
C LEU A 111 -0.28 -13.29 -3.78
N ALA A 112 0.20 -14.22 -2.95
CA ALA A 112 0.58 -13.98 -1.57
C ALA A 112 2.03 -14.39 -1.34
N GLY A 113 2.81 -13.51 -0.74
CA GLY A 113 4.15 -13.78 -0.23
C GLY A 113 4.10 -13.91 1.29
N PHE A 114 4.92 -14.80 1.85
CA PHE A 114 4.90 -15.14 3.26
C PHE A 114 6.22 -14.80 3.95
N ALA A 115 6.16 -14.68 5.27
CA ALA A 115 7.32 -14.36 6.10
C ALA A 115 8.38 -15.47 6.15
N ASP A 116 8.05 -16.68 5.70
CA ASP A 116 8.98 -17.81 5.54
C ASP A 116 9.55 -17.94 4.11
N GLY A 117 9.24 -17.00 3.22
CA GLY A 117 9.74 -16.97 1.85
C GLY A 117 8.90 -17.74 0.82
N HIS A 118 7.81 -18.37 1.24
CA HIS A 118 6.89 -18.98 0.28
C HIS A 118 6.16 -17.92 -0.54
N VAL A 119 5.85 -18.26 -1.79
CA VAL A 119 4.94 -17.52 -2.65
C VAL A 119 3.86 -18.45 -3.16
N MET A 120 2.62 -18.04 -3.00
CA MET A 120 1.45 -18.84 -3.38
C MET A 120 0.50 -18.05 -4.25
N ARG A 121 -0.16 -18.73 -5.13
CA ARG A 121 -1.31 -18.27 -5.89
C ARG A 121 -2.58 -18.63 -5.15
N ILE A 122 -3.46 -17.65 -4.97
CA ILE A 122 -4.73 -17.81 -4.26
C ILE A 122 -5.85 -17.49 -5.22
N ILE A 123 -6.82 -18.36 -5.31
CA ILE A 123 -8.05 -18.12 -6.07
C ILE A 123 -9.18 -17.97 -5.06
N LEU A 124 -9.72 -16.76 -4.97
CA LEU A 124 -10.87 -16.44 -4.14
C LEU A 124 -12.13 -17.13 -4.68
N PRO A 125 -13.07 -17.54 -3.83
CA PRO A 125 -14.34 -18.13 -4.28
C PRO A 125 -15.16 -17.15 -5.11
N GLU A 126 -16.10 -17.69 -5.87
CA GLU A 126 -17.12 -16.87 -6.52
C GLU A 126 -18.03 -16.25 -5.47
N ASN A 127 -18.42 -15.00 -5.72
CA ASN A 127 -19.38 -14.34 -4.86
C ASN A 127 -20.78 -14.88 -5.20
N THR A 128 -21.07 -16.08 -4.69
CA THR A 128 -22.38 -16.70 -4.81
C THR A 128 -23.25 -16.23 -3.65
N GLU A 129 -24.52 -15.94 -3.91
CA GLU A 129 -25.50 -15.57 -2.86
C GLU A 129 -25.83 -16.73 -1.90
N SER A 130 -25.19 -17.91 -2.09
CA SER A 130 -25.30 -19.05 -1.19
C SER A 130 -24.61 -18.77 0.14
N SER A 131 -25.25 -19.14 1.23
CA SER A 131 -24.76 -18.95 2.60
C SER A 131 -23.50 -19.78 2.96
N GLU A 132 -23.01 -20.59 2.08
CA GLU A 132 -21.80 -21.38 2.28
C GLU A 132 -20.57 -20.59 1.79
N LEU A 133 -19.62 -20.38 2.69
CA LEU A 133 -18.29 -19.85 2.36
C LEU A 133 -17.60 -20.79 1.37
N GLY A 134 -17.44 -20.35 0.14
CA GLY A 134 -16.68 -21.08 -0.86
C GLY A 134 -15.25 -21.34 -0.40
N ALA A 135 -14.66 -22.48 -0.78
CA ALA A 135 -13.29 -22.82 -0.43
C ALA A 135 -12.27 -22.02 -1.26
N LEU A 136 -11.18 -21.59 -0.63
CA LEU A 136 -10.01 -21.07 -1.34
C LEU A 136 -9.31 -22.20 -2.11
N LYS A 137 -8.80 -21.87 -3.31
CA LYS A 137 -7.82 -22.74 -3.98
C LYS A 137 -6.43 -22.14 -3.81
N LEU A 138 -5.50 -22.97 -3.36
CA LEU A 138 -4.12 -22.58 -3.08
C LEU A 138 -3.18 -23.38 -4.00
N GLU A 139 -2.28 -22.66 -4.66
CA GLU A 139 -1.26 -23.26 -5.52
C GLU A 139 0.11 -22.70 -5.12
N GLY A 140 1.01 -23.56 -4.67
CA GLY A 140 2.40 -23.18 -4.37
C GLY A 140 3.14 -22.84 -5.66
N LEU A 141 3.88 -21.75 -5.69
CA LEU A 141 4.66 -21.33 -6.85
C LEU A 141 6.14 -21.59 -6.65
N TYR A 142 6.72 -21.07 -5.60
CA TYR A 142 8.10 -21.36 -5.22
C TYR A 142 8.34 -21.08 -3.75
N VAL A 143 9.45 -21.61 -3.24
CA VAL A 143 9.92 -21.41 -1.87
C VAL A 143 11.24 -20.68 -1.94
N GLY A 144 11.27 -19.45 -1.44
CA GLY A 144 12.52 -18.70 -1.16
C GLY A 144 13.07 -19.11 0.20
N GLY A 145 14.34 -18.91 0.42
CA GLY A 145 14.99 -19.13 1.73
C GLY A 145 14.85 -17.96 2.71
N ASP A 146 14.11 -16.89 2.35
CA ASP A 146 14.08 -15.64 3.11
C ASP A 146 12.72 -14.95 2.96
N ALA A 147 12.30 -14.26 4.01
CA ALA A 147 11.01 -13.60 4.13
C ALA A 147 10.70 -12.68 2.95
N ILE A 148 9.53 -12.82 2.34
CA ILE A 148 9.05 -11.88 1.32
C ILE A 148 8.72 -10.55 2.01
N ARG A 149 9.26 -9.44 1.49
CA ARG A 149 9.03 -8.08 2.00
C ARG A 149 8.28 -7.18 1.04
N GLY A 150 8.38 -7.48 -0.25
CA GLY A 150 7.69 -6.73 -1.28
C GLY A 150 7.08 -7.67 -2.30
N LEU A 151 5.86 -7.38 -2.71
CA LEU A 151 5.18 -8.05 -3.80
C LEU A 151 4.39 -7.02 -4.58
N SER A 152 4.61 -6.95 -5.88
CA SER A 152 3.88 -6.07 -6.78
C SER A 152 3.56 -6.78 -8.09
N ALA A 153 2.41 -6.47 -8.66
CA ALA A 153 1.98 -7.04 -9.93
C ALA A 153 1.47 -5.93 -10.86
N SER A 154 1.71 -6.10 -12.15
CA SER A 154 1.22 -5.18 -13.17
C SER A 154 1.09 -5.89 -14.53
N GLY A 155 -0.11 -5.91 -15.07
CA GLY A 155 -0.41 -6.68 -16.28
C GLY A 155 -0.09 -8.17 -16.07
N SER A 156 0.63 -8.77 -17.00
CA SER A 156 1.04 -10.18 -16.94
C SER A 156 2.28 -10.46 -16.09
N LEU A 157 2.86 -9.45 -15.43
CA LEU A 157 4.09 -9.59 -14.66
C LEU A 157 3.81 -9.44 -13.16
N ALA A 158 4.59 -10.17 -12.37
CA ALA A 158 4.65 -10.04 -10.92
C ALA A 158 6.10 -10.03 -10.47
N PHE A 159 6.41 -9.24 -9.45
CA PHE A 159 7.74 -9.15 -8.87
C PHE A 159 7.66 -9.35 -7.37
N THR A 160 8.41 -10.31 -6.86
CA THR A 160 8.58 -10.58 -5.42
C THR A 160 9.98 -10.18 -4.99
N LEU A 161 10.10 -9.67 -3.76
CA LEU A 161 11.36 -9.21 -3.19
C LEU A 161 11.51 -9.75 -1.77
N SER A 162 12.61 -10.45 -1.50
CA SER A 162 12.93 -10.95 -0.18
C SER A 162 13.59 -9.89 0.71
N ASN A 163 13.68 -10.16 2.00
CA ASN A 163 14.30 -9.27 2.97
C ASN A 163 15.81 -9.04 2.71
N SER A 164 16.54 -10.04 2.22
CA SER A 164 17.96 -9.94 1.85
C SER A 164 18.20 -9.24 0.51
N GLY A 165 17.14 -9.01 -0.28
CA GLY A 165 17.23 -8.32 -1.57
C GLY A 165 17.24 -9.24 -2.79
N HIS A 166 16.88 -10.51 -2.63
CA HIS A 166 16.62 -11.37 -3.77
C HIS A 166 15.25 -11.07 -4.37
N GLY A 167 15.25 -10.59 -5.61
CA GLY A 167 14.06 -10.26 -6.38
C GLY A 167 13.81 -11.27 -7.48
N VAL A 168 12.55 -11.69 -7.67
CA VAL A 168 12.12 -12.63 -8.71
C VAL A 168 11.00 -12.02 -9.53
N LEU A 169 11.24 -11.90 -10.84
CA LEU A 169 10.21 -11.56 -11.82
C LEU A 169 9.59 -12.84 -12.36
N SER A 170 8.28 -12.92 -12.33
CA SER A 170 7.50 -14.03 -12.88
C SER A 170 6.36 -13.50 -13.75
N ASN A 171 5.87 -14.33 -14.66
CA ASN A 171 4.62 -14.04 -15.36
C ASN A 171 3.42 -14.57 -14.59
N THR A 172 2.20 -14.17 -14.99
CA THR A 172 0.94 -14.61 -14.37
C THR A 172 0.68 -16.12 -14.51
N SER A 173 1.36 -16.80 -15.44
CA SER A 173 1.35 -18.26 -15.60
C SER A 173 2.29 -18.96 -14.61
N SER A 174 2.90 -18.21 -13.68
CA SER A 174 3.80 -18.76 -12.64
C SER A 174 5.17 -19.21 -13.12
N THR A 175 5.54 -18.85 -14.35
CA THR A 175 6.89 -19.12 -14.85
C THR A 175 7.84 -18.03 -14.37
N VAL A 176 8.91 -18.43 -13.69
CA VAL A 176 10.02 -17.51 -13.35
C VAL A 176 10.67 -17.03 -14.64
N CYS A 177 10.69 -15.73 -14.85
CA CYS A 177 11.28 -15.11 -16.03
C CYS A 177 12.73 -14.72 -15.79
N SER A 178 13.02 -14.05 -14.67
CA SER A 178 14.37 -13.66 -14.29
C SER A 178 14.45 -13.36 -12.78
N SER A 179 15.67 -13.28 -12.28
CA SER A 179 15.94 -12.87 -10.90
C SER A 179 17.05 -11.83 -10.82
N ILE A 180 17.05 -11.08 -9.75
CA ILE A 180 18.06 -10.07 -9.42
C ILE A 180 18.43 -10.20 -7.94
N ASN A 181 19.69 -9.93 -7.61
CA ASN A 181 20.10 -9.81 -6.22
C ASN A 181 20.70 -8.42 -5.98
N VAL A 182 20.11 -7.66 -5.07
CA VAL A 182 20.59 -6.32 -4.70
C VAL A 182 21.49 -6.32 -3.46
N ASP A 183 21.65 -7.49 -2.80
CA ASP A 183 22.50 -7.72 -1.62
C ASP A 183 22.35 -6.66 -0.51
N LYS A 184 21.11 -6.23 -0.28
CA LYS A 184 20.78 -5.19 0.70
C LYS A 184 19.47 -5.53 1.39
N LYS A 185 19.35 -5.18 2.67
CA LYS A 185 18.07 -5.29 3.37
C LYS A 185 17.01 -4.49 2.64
N SER A 186 15.98 -5.18 2.18
CA SER A 186 14.92 -4.66 1.32
C SER A 186 13.59 -4.55 2.05
N TRP A 187 12.76 -3.58 1.66
CA TRP A 187 11.52 -3.24 2.34
C TRP A 187 10.30 -3.17 1.45
N SER A 188 10.48 -2.65 0.24
CA SER A 188 9.36 -2.34 -0.64
C SER A 188 9.74 -2.50 -2.10
N THR A 189 8.74 -2.76 -2.93
CA THR A 189 8.90 -2.80 -4.39
C THR A 189 7.68 -2.24 -5.09
N TYR A 190 7.91 -1.70 -6.29
CA TYR A 190 6.86 -1.27 -7.19
C TYR A 190 7.21 -1.72 -8.62
N LEU A 191 6.28 -2.41 -9.26
CA LEU A 191 6.40 -2.86 -10.64
C LEU A 191 5.52 -1.98 -11.55
N SER A 192 6.15 -1.28 -12.48
CA SER A 192 5.45 -0.58 -13.56
C SER A 192 5.26 -1.51 -14.74
N GLY A 193 4.02 -1.68 -15.19
CA GLY A 193 3.71 -2.57 -16.30
C GLY A 193 3.87 -1.93 -17.68
N PRO A 194 3.85 -2.76 -18.72
CA PRO A 194 4.06 -2.32 -20.10
C PRO A 194 2.97 -1.38 -20.62
N SER A 195 1.78 -1.40 -20.05
CA SER A 195 0.71 -0.45 -20.39
C SER A 195 1.05 1.01 -20.12
N ASN A 196 2.03 1.26 -19.27
CA ASN A 196 2.47 2.59 -18.86
C ASN A 196 3.79 3.02 -19.55
N GLY A 197 4.26 2.29 -20.54
CA GLY A 197 5.53 2.51 -21.25
C GLY A 197 6.54 1.37 -21.02
N SER A 198 7.84 1.68 -21.06
CA SER A 198 8.88 0.67 -20.77
C SER A 198 8.76 0.19 -19.32
N PRO A 199 8.57 -1.11 -19.08
CA PRO A 199 8.38 -1.64 -17.74
C PRO A 199 9.67 -1.52 -16.93
N PHE A 200 9.51 -1.34 -15.61
CA PHE A 200 10.61 -1.29 -14.66
C PHE A 200 10.17 -1.77 -13.29
N VAL A 201 11.13 -2.11 -12.46
CA VAL A 201 10.92 -2.33 -11.03
C VAL A 201 11.70 -1.29 -10.22
N ALA A 202 11.03 -0.67 -9.23
CA ALA A 202 11.66 0.16 -8.23
C ALA A 202 11.79 -0.64 -6.92
N ILE A 203 12.98 -0.60 -6.31
CA ILE A 203 13.32 -1.37 -5.11
C ILE A 203 13.77 -0.42 -4.01
N GLY A 204 13.08 -0.49 -2.87
CA GLY A 204 13.37 0.25 -1.64
C GLY A 204 14.20 -0.59 -0.67
N THR A 205 15.36 -0.09 -0.25
CA THR A 205 16.33 -0.78 0.62
C THR A 205 16.76 0.09 1.78
N SER A 206 17.47 -0.53 2.75
CA SER A 206 18.30 0.20 3.74
C SER A 206 19.72 0.28 3.22
N SER A 207 20.13 1.44 2.71
CA SER A 207 21.46 1.62 2.14
C SER A 207 21.81 3.10 1.95
N ARG A 208 23.00 3.37 1.38
CA ARG A 208 23.38 4.72 0.92
C ARG A 208 22.67 5.14 -0.38
N THR A 209 22.18 4.17 -1.15
CA THR A 209 21.34 4.37 -2.34
C THR A 209 20.00 3.65 -2.15
N PRO A 210 19.10 4.19 -1.27
CA PRO A 210 17.98 3.42 -0.73
C PRO A 210 16.87 3.12 -1.74
N LEU A 211 16.81 3.85 -2.85
CA LEU A 211 15.81 3.64 -3.90
C LEU A 211 16.49 3.53 -5.25
N ALA A 212 16.34 2.38 -5.89
CA ALA A 212 16.91 2.08 -7.19
C ALA A 212 15.82 1.64 -8.18
N VAL A 213 15.97 2.01 -9.43
CA VAL A 213 15.06 1.64 -10.54
C VAL A 213 15.82 0.76 -11.51
N TYR A 214 15.26 -0.40 -11.80
CA TYR A 214 15.81 -1.39 -12.74
C TYR A 214 14.85 -1.53 -13.92
N SER A 215 15.34 -1.35 -15.13
CA SER A 215 14.55 -1.56 -16.33
C SER A 215 14.29 -3.05 -16.56
N ILE A 216 13.17 -3.34 -17.17
CA ILE A 216 12.78 -4.68 -17.60
C ILE A 216 12.76 -4.69 -19.12
N ASP A 217 13.54 -5.57 -19.72
CA ASP A 217 13.52 -5.83 -21.16
C ASP A 217 12.76 -7.13 -21.41
N GLN A 218 11.62 -7.04 -22.08
CA GLN A 218 10.64 -8.13 -22.27
C GLN A 218 10.24 -8.80 -20.93
N THR A 219 11.00 -9.78 -20.48
CA THR A 219 10.78 -10.54 -19.24
C THR A 219 12.04 -10.65 -18.38
N THR A 220 13.07 -9.87 -18.69
CA THR A 220 14.36 -9.90 -17.97
C THR A 220 14.59 -8.60 -17.24
N VAL A 221 14.84 -8.68 -15.93
CA VAL A 221 15.25 -7.53 -15.11
C VAL A 221 16.73 -7.27 -15.35
N ASN A 222 17.09 -6.04 -15.71
CA ASN A 222 18.49 -5.64 -15.81
C ASN A 222 19.14 -5.67 -14.42
N THR A 223 20.35 -6.22 -14.32
CA THR A 223 21.08 -6.32 -13.04
C THR A 223 21.70 -5.00 -12.60
N VAL A 224 21.92 -4.07 -13.54
CA VAL A 224 22.42 -2.71 -13.27
C VAL A 224 21.25 -1.75 -13.21
N PRO A 225 21.13 -0.95 -12.15
CA PRO A 225 20.04 0.01 -12.04
C PRO A 225 20.14 1.11 -13.10
N GLU A 226 19.04 1.43 -13.74
CA GLU A 226 18.93 2.56 -14.66
C GLU A 226 19.08 3.90 -13.91
N ALA A 227 18.55 3.97 -12.69
CA ALA A 227 18.60 5.17 -11.87
C ALA A 227 18.64 4.89 -10.37
N TYR A 228 19.40 5.69 -9.65
CA TYR A 228 19.27 5.89 -8.22
C TYR A 228 18.43 7.14 -7.96
N LEU A 229 17.43 7.03 -7.09
CA LEU A 229 16.59 8.14 -6.68
C LEU A 229 17.10 8.65 -5.33
N SER A 230 17.71 9.84 -5.34
CA SER A 230 18.47 10.38 -4.22
C SER A 230 17.68 11.43 -3.42
N PHE A 231 18.26 11.89 -2.33
CA PHE A 231 17.83 13.07 -1.57
C PHE A 231 17.91 14.36 -2.39
N THR A 232 17.40 15.46 -1.82
CA THR A 232 17.52 16.79 -2.42
C THR A 232 18.95 17.30 -2.44
N HIS A 233 19.23 18.26 -3.34
CA HIS A 233 20.55 18.88 -3.50
C HIS A 233 21.21 19.44 -2.23
N ARG A 234 20.44 19.95 -1.28
CA ARG A 234 20.98 20.52 -0.05
C ARG A 234 21.57 19.45 0.87
N GLU A 235 20.94 18.28 0.90
CA GLU A 235 21.37 17.17 1.76
C GLU A 235 22.57 16.43 1.16
N ALA A 236 22.62 16.31 -0.17
CA ALA A 236 23.77 15.69 -0.86
C ALA A 236 25.05 16.54 -0.83
N ARG A 237 24.94 17.86 -0.69
CA ARG A 237 26.11 18.75 -0.60
C ARG A 237 26.67 18.91 0.82
N ALA A 238 25.89 18.60 1.85
CA ALA A 238 26.29 18.77 3.25
C ALA A 238 27.17 17.61 3.77
N SER A 239 27.21 16.50 3.08
CA SER A 239 27.98 15.32 3.46
C SER A 239 28.76 14.80 2.26
N LEU A 240 30.07 14.63 2.41
CA LEU A 240 30.94 13.96 1.43
C LEU A 240 30.55 12.49 1.24
N ASP A 241 29.91 11.89 2.25
CA ASP A 241 29.39 10.53 2.24
C ASP A 241 27.85 10.53 2.36
N PRO A 242 27.10 9.83 1.48
CA PRO A 242 25.66 9.69 1.61
C PRO A 242 25.31 9.02 2.95
N ILE A 243 24.44 9.66 3.74
CA ILE A 243 23.94 9.07 4.98
C ILE A 243 23.04 7.88 4.62
N PRO A 244 23.24 6.71 5.24
CA PRO A 244 22.34 5.58 5.04
C PRO A 244 20.90 5.94 5.42
N SER A 245 19.94 5.54 4.59
CA SER A 245 18.52 5.73 4.83
C SER A 245 17.75 4.50 4.39
N ALA A 246 16.42 4.51 4.51
CA ALA A 246 15.55 3.43 4.06
C ALA A 246 14.31 3.97 3.35
N VAL A 247 13.79 3.17 2.39
CA VAL A 247 12.54 3.43 1.70
C VAL A 247 11.57 2.30 1.99
N TYR A 248 10.51 2.61 2.73
CA TYR A 248 9.56 1.61 3.22
C TYR A 248 8.31 1.48 2.36
N GLY A 249 7.92 2.52 1.63
CA GLY A 249 6.76 2.52 0.75
C GLY A 249 7.08 3.11 -0.61
N ILE A 250 6.59 2.48 -1.67
CA ILE A 250 6.72 2.95 -3.05
C ILE A 250 5.37 2.80 -3.73
N SER A 251 4.95 3.81 -4.48
CA SER A 251 3.74 3.80 -5.29
C SER A 251 3.99 4.43 -6.65
N GLY A 252 3.37 3.88 -7.69
CA GLY A 252 3.15 4.61 -8.92
C GLY A 252 2.02 5.62 -8.76
N VAL A 253 1.69 6.30 -9.85
CA VAL A 253 0.61 7.28 -9.88
C VAL A 253 -0.47 6.88 -10.89
N PRO A 254 -1.75 7.21 -10.65
CA PRO A 254 -2.83 6.92 -11.58
C PRO A 254 -2.76 7.82 -12.83
N LEU A 255 -3.50 7.44 -13.88
CA LEU A 255 -3.56 8.18 -15.16
C LEU A 255 -4.01 9.64 -15.01
N SER A 256 -4.81 9.93 -14.00
CA SER A 256 -5.31 11.28 -13.70
C SER A 256 -4.32 12.17 -12.93
N PHE A 257 -3.20 11.61 -12.48
CA PHE A 257 -2.17 12.36 -11.76
C PHE A 257 -1.44 13.35 -12.68
N PRO A 258 -1.14 14.59 -12.23
CA PRO A 258 -0.34 15.52 -13.01
C PRO A 258 1.08 14.97 -13.24
N GLY A 259 1.39 14.58 -14.45
CA GLY A 259 2.67 13.98 -14.81
C GLY A 259 2.52 12.80 -15.75
N ASN A 260 3.55 11.98 -15.85
CA ASN A 260 3.50 10.75 -16.64
C ASN A 260 3.32 9.53 -15.72
N PRO A 261 2.18 8.83 -15.78
CA PRO A 261 1.90 7.70 -14.89
C PRO A 261 2.95 6.59 -14.93
N GLY A 262 3.50 6.30 -16.13
CA GLY A 262 4.52 5.27 -16.29
C GLY A 262 5.95 5.71 -15.94
N LYS A 263 6.15 6.96 -15.53
CA LYS A 263 7.50 7.52 -15.24
C LYS A 263 7.55 8.30 -13.94
N THR A 264 6.45 8.37 -13.19
CA THR A 264 6.40 9.06 -11.90
C THR A 264 6.35 8.05 -10.76
N ILE A 265 7.21 8.23 -9.77
CA ILE A 265 7.32 7.39 -8.57
C ILE A 265 7.13 8.27 -7.34
N VAL A 266 6.33 7.79 -6.40
CA VAL A 266 6.14 8.39 -5.07
C VAL A 266 6.69 7.43 -4.03
N SER A 267 7.47 7.92 -3.07
CA SER A 267 8.13 7.08 -2.07
C SER A 267 8.11 7.67 -0.66
N GLY A 268 7.94 6.80 0.32
CA GLY A 268 7.97 7.10 1.75
C GLY A 268 9.28 6.66 2.38
N TRP A 269 9.91 7.57 3.14
CA TRP A 269 11.28 7.41 3.63
C TRP A 269 11.36 7.35 5.15
N PHE A 270 12.48 6.81 5.62
CA PHE A 270 12.83 6.73 7.04
C PHE A 270 12.87 8.10 7.73
N ASP A 271 13.26 9.14 7.02
CA ASP A 271 13.35 10.51 7.54
C ASP A 271 12.00 11.25 7.64
N GLY A 272 10.87 10.54 7.49
CA GLY A 272 9.53 11.11 7.58
C GLY A 272 9.13 11.96 6.37
N ARG A 273 9.88 11.90 5.28
CA ARG A 273 9.60 12.64 4.06
C ARG A 273 9.04 11.75 2.97
N LEU A 274 8.09 12.28 2.25
CA LEU A 274 7.57 11.72 1.03
C LEU A 274 8.24 12.45 -0.15
N ARG A 275 8.71 11.69 -1.14
CA ARG A 275 9.40 12.25 -2.30
C ARG A 275 8.77 11.76 -3.59
N ILE A 276 8.63 12.68 -4.55
CA ILE A 276 8.09 12.41 -5.87
C ILE A 276 9.22 12.57 -6.88
N TYR A 277 9.37 11.59 -7.76
CA TYR A 277 10.37 11.57 -8.80
C TYR A 277 9.73 11.43 -10.17
N ASP A 278 10.29 12.12 -11.17
CA ASP A 278 10.01 11.87 -12.58
C ASP A 278 11.25 11.24 -13.22
N LEU A 279 11.13 10.03 -13.71
CA LEU A 279 12.23 9.29 -14.33
C LEU A 279 12.73 9.91 -15.63
N ARG A 280 12.01 10.87 -16.17
CA ARG A 280 12.44 11.67 -17.35
C ARG A 280 13.32 12.86 -16.98
N SER A 281 13.39 13.18 -15.70
CA SER A 281 14.19 14.33 -15.23
C SER A 281 15.66 14.17 -15.65
N PRO A 282 16.33 15.26 -15.97
CA PRO A 282 17.76 15.23 -16.26
C PRO A 282 18.54 14.70 -15.04
N PRO A 283 19.60 13.92 -15.27
CA PRO A 283 20.43 13.43 -14.18
C PRO A 283 21.07 14.60 -13.43
N ARG A 284 21.23 14.42 -12.14
CA ARG A 284 21.88 15.38 -11.29
C ARG A 284 23.07 14.74 -10.61
N GLY A 285 24.25 15.25 -10.92
CA GLY A 285 25.53 14.70 -10.44
C GLY A 285 26.19 13.81 -11.46
N THR A 286 27.09 12.96 -10.98
CA THR A 286 27.89 12.05 -11.81
C THR A 286 27.01 10.90 -12.31
N VAL A 287 27.10 10.63 -13.61
CA VAL A 287 26.58 9.40 -14.20
C VAL A 287 27.62 8.30 -13.95
N ILE A 288 27.20 7.21 -13.34
CA ILE A 288 28.09 6.06 -13.11
C ILE A 288 28.09 5.21 -14.37
N VAL A 289 29.25 5.06 -14.97
CA VAL A 289 29.46 4.16 -16.12
C VAL A 289 30.01 2.83 -15.61
N HIS A 290 29.31 1.74 -15.89
CA HIS A 290 29.71 0.41 -15.45
C HIS A 290 30.71 -0.21 -16.44
N PRO A 291 31.92 -0.60 -16.00
CA PRO A 291 32.89 -1.22 -16.90
C PRO A 291 32.36 -2.57 -17.42
N GLY A 292 32.53 -2.80 -18.70
CA GLY A 292 32.23 -4.08 -19.35
C GLY A 292 30.93 -4.14 -20.17
N ASN A 293 29.92 -3.31 -19.89
CA ASN A 293 28.67 -3.34 -20.68
C ASN A 293 28.16 -1.97 -21.13
N ASN A 294 28.95 -0.91 -20.98
CA ASN A 294 28.57 0.49 -21.29
C ASN A 294 27.23 0.96 -20.65
N GLN A 295 26.70 0.23 -19.67
CA GLN A 295 25.50 0.64 -18.96
C GLN A 295 25.80 1.84 -18.07
N GLN A 296 24.82 2.76 -18.01
CA GLN A 296 24.93 3.99 -17.23
C GLN A 296 23.83 4.03 -16.17
N THR A 297 24.21 4.33 -14.94
CA THR A 297 23.27 4.62 -13.86
C THR A 297 23.22 6.12 -13.61
N ARG A 298 22.02 6.67 -13.71
CA ARG A 298 21.74 8.10 -13.46
C ARG A 298 21.39 8.29 -12.00
N THR A 299 21.70 9.47 -11.44
CA THR A 299 21.17 9.89 -10.15
C THR A 299 20.13 10.96 -10.38
N LEU A 300 18.90 10.75 -9.86
CA LEU A 300 17.78 11.66 -10.01
C LEU A 300 17.40 12.26 -8.65
N ALA A 301 17.17 13.57 -8.62
CA ALA A 301 16.63 14.26 -7.46
C ALA A 301 15.10 14.28 -7.47
N PRO A 302 14.43 14.37 -6.32
CA PRO A 302 12.99 14.51 -6.28
C PRO A 302 12.55 15.83 -6.91
N ILE A 303 11.44 15.78 -7.66
CA ILE A 303 10.78 16.98 -8.19
C ILE A 303 9.95 17.68 -7.10
N MET A 304 9.52 16.93 -6.09
CA MET A 304 8.77 17.46 -4.95
C MET A 304 9.09 16.65 -3.69
N THR A 305 9.15 17.35 -2.55
CA THR A 305 9.30 16.72 -1.23
C THR A 305 8.19 17.26 -0.31
N LEU A 306 7.48 16.35 0.33
CA LEU A 306 6.38 16.63 1.26
C LEU A 306 6.72 16.08 2.64
N SER A 307 6.29 16.77 3.69
CA SER A 307 6.48 16.32 5.08
C SER A 307 5.36 16.85 5.96
N ASP A 308 5.03 16.07 6.98
CA ASP A 308 4.20 16.54 8.09
C ASP A 308 5.11 17.27 9.09
N PRO A 309 4.93 18.58 9.30
CA PRO A 309 5.80 19.37 10.18
C PRO A 309 5.63 19.02 11.65
N TRP A 310 4.55 18.31 12.02
CA TRP A 310 4.21 17.93 13.38
C TRP A 310 4.58 16.48 13.73
N ALA A 311 4.82 15.66 12.70
CA ALA A 311 5.17 14.26 12.85
C ALA A 311 6.38 13.92 11.97
N ALA A 312 7.57 13.96 12.54
CA ALA A 312 8.82 13.56 11.87
C ALA A 312 9.04 12.03 11.91
N GLU A 313 7.94 11.26 11.86
CA GLU A 313 7.97 9.81 11.93
C GLU A 313 8.22 9.19 10.55
N SER A 314 8.94 8.07 10.51
CA SER A 314 9.17 7.32 9.27
C SER A 314 7.86 7.01 8.55
N ILE A 315 7.84 7.08 7.23
CA ILE A 315 6.68 6.75 6.40
C ILE A 315 6.78 5.29 5.99
N TYR A 316 5.86 4.45 6.49
CA TYR A 316 5.85 3.02 6.22
C TYR A 316 5.12 2.64 4.94
N THR A 317 4.11 3.39 4.56
CA THR A 317 3.32 3.11 3.37
C THR A 317 2.95 4.38 2.63
N VAL A 318 2.81 4.28 1.33
CA VAL A 318 2.40 5.38 0.44
C VAL A 318 1.39 4.85 -0.56
N SER A 319 0.34 5.63 -0.80
CA SER A 319 -0.63 5.36 -1.86
C SER A 319 -1.00 6.66 -2.57
N VAL A 320 -1.24 6.58 -3.86
CA VAL A 320 -1.63 7.69 -4.72
C VAL A 320 -2.95 7.38 -5.39
N GLY A 321 -3.89 8.28 -5.26
CA GLY A 321 -5.26 8.10 -5.76
C GLY A 321 -6.17 9.16 -5.13
N GLY A 322 -7.38 8.81 -4.74
CA GLY A 322 -8.28 9.69 -4.00
C GLY A 322 -8.69 10.97 -4.73
N GLY A 323 -9.94 11.39 -4.55
CA GLY A 323 -10.49 12.52 -5.26
C GLY A 323 -10.28 12.41 -6.78
N PRO A 324 -9.73 13.43 -7.41
CA PRO A 324 -9.43 13.42 -8.84
C PRO A 324 -8.16 12.62 -9.21
N GLY A 325 -7.62 11.83 -8.29
CA GLY A 325 -6.37 11.08 -8.47
C GLY A 325 -5.09 11.90 -8.14
N THR A 326 -5.24 13.05 -7.51
CA THR A 326 -4.12 13.95 -7.17
C THR A 326 -3.72 13.91 -5.70
N ILE A 327 -4.43 13.12 -4.91
CA ILE A 327 -4.18 12.97 -3.48
C ILE A 327 -3.11 11.91 -3.25
N ILE A 328 -2.14 12.22 -2.43
CA ILE A 328 -1.15 11.30 -1.91
C ILE A 328 -1.45 11.07 -0.43
N GLY A 329 -1.52 9.81 -0.03
CA GLY A 329 -1.62 9.38 1.36
C GLY A 329 -0.34 8.70 1.82
N ALA A 330 0.06 8.96 3.06
CA ALA A 330 1.21 8.34 3.70
C ALA A 330 0.86 7.85 5.10
N GLY A 331 1.20 6.62 5.42
CA GLY A 331 1.03 6.04 6.75
C GLY A 331 2.32 6.15 7.56
N ALA A 332 2.22 6.71 8.77
CA ALA A 332 3.35 6.93 9.67
C ALA A 332 3.66 5.69 10.52
N ALA A 333 4.92 5.61 10.96
CA ALA A 333 5.44 4.53 11.80
C ALA A 333 4.91 4.53 13.24
N ARG A 334 4.24 5.59 13.69
CA ARG A 334 3.70 5.71 15.03
C ARG A 334 2.38 6.47 15.05
N HIS A 335 1.67 6.34 16.16
CA HIS A 335 0.46 7.09 16.49
C HIS A 335 -0.69 6.92 15.48
N SER A 336 -0.66 5.86 14.65
CA SER A 336 -1.67 5.57 13.62
C SER A 336 -2.01 6.77 12.72
N VAL A 337 -1.03 7.62 12.43
CA VAL A 337 -1.22 8.82 11.62
C VAL A 337 -1.22 8.47 10.15
N VAL A 338 -2.21 9.00 9.44
CA VAL A 338 -2.26 9.06 7.97
C VAL A 338 -2.19 10.53 7.57
N ALA A 339 -1.19 10.88 6.79
CA ALA A 339 -1.00 12.22 6.26
C ALA A 339 -1.44 12.27 4.79
N PHE A 340 -2.06 13.38 4.38
CA PHE A 340 -2.57 13.60 3.03
C PHE A 340 -2.08 14.91 2.44
N TRP A 341 -1.78 14.89 1.14
CA TRP A 341 -1.43 16.07 0.34
C TRP A 341 -2.12 16.00 -1.01
N ASP A 342 -2.63 17.15 -1.47
CA ASP A 342 -2.99 17.33 -2.86
C ASP A 342 -1.78 17.93 -3.61
N VAL A 343 -1.28 17.24 -4.63
CA VAL A 343 -0.10 17.73 -5.37
C VAL A 343 -0.34 19.04 -6.11
N ARG A 344 -1.60 19.42 -6.33
CA ARG A 344 -1.99 20.72 -6.88
C ARG A 344 -1.82 21.86 -5.85
N SER A 345 -1.86 21.51 -4.55
CA SER A 345 -1.70 22.43 -3.43
C SER A 345 -0.83 21.81 -2.32
N PRO A 346 0.43 21.52 -2.60
CA PRO A 346 1.29 20.69 -1.73
C PRO A 346 1.56 21.30 -0.34
N ARG A 347 1.36 22.61 -0.20
CA ARG A 347 1.49 23.32 1.08
C ARG A 347 0.25 23.18 1.98
N SER A 348 -0.84 22.60 1.50
CA SER A 348 -2.11 22.45 2.21
C SER A 348 -2.35 21.02 2.70
N GLY A 349 -1.30 20.32 3.09
CA GLY A 349 -1.41 18.98 3.67
C GLY A 349 -2.10 18.97 5.02
N TRP A 350 -2.60 17.81 5.41
CA TRP A 350 -3.24 17.56 6.69
C TRP A 350 -3.06 16.09 7.10
N SER A 351 -3.22 15.82 8.40
CA SER A 351 -3.09 14.48 8.96
C SER A 351 -4.29 14.11 9.82
N VAL A 352 -4.52 12.81 9.95
CA VAL A 352 -5.58 12.25 10.78
C VAL A 352 -5.09 10.98 11.46
N HIS A 353 -5.55 10.74 12.68
CA HIS A 353 -5.35 9.47 13.37
C HIS A 353 -6.36 8.43 12.88
N ALA A 354 -5.91 7.19 12.65
CA ALA A 354 -6.79 6.10 12.28
C ALA A 354 -7.84 5.84 13.38
N PRO A 355 -9.07 5.48 13.02
CA PRO A 355 -10.14 5.26 14.01
C PRO A 355 -9.81 4.06 14.92
N GLY A 356 -10.04 4.22 16.22
CA GLY A 356 -9.93 3.14 17.19
C GLY A 356 -8.90 3.33 18.32
N ASN A 357 -8.32 4.53 18.50
CA ASN A 357 -7.34 4.85 19.53
C ASN A 357 -6.14 3.88 19.58
N ASP A 358 -5.58 3.61 18.42
CA ASP A 358 -4.46 2.73 18.25
C ASP A 358 -3.19 3.57 18.05
N ALA A 359 -2.18 3.40 18.91
CA ALA A 359 -0.90 4.12 18.80
C ALA A 359 0.09 3.43 17.84
N SER A 360 -0.33 2.37 17.17
CA SER A 360 0.53 1.55 16.31
C SER A 360 0.80 2.21 14.95
N PRO A 361 1.77 1.67 14.18
CA PRO A 361 1.98 2.11 12.80
C PRO A 361 0.78 1.91 11.89
N VAL A 362 0.69 2.71 10.83
CA VAL A 362 -0.13 2.41 9.65
C VAL A 362 0.76 1.67 8.66
N TYR A 363 0.57 0.35 8.56
CA TYR A 363 1.45 -0.50 7.74
C TYR A 363 1.10 -0.49 6.27
N THR A 364 -0.16 -0.28 5.95
CA THR A 364 -0.64 -0.33 4.57
C THR A 364 -1.75 0.68 4.35
N LEU A 365 -1.78 1.24 3.14
CA LEU A 365 -2.75 2.25 2.72
C LEU A 365 -3.08 2.04 1.24
N ALA A 366 -4.35 2.17 0.89
CA ALA A 366 -4.83 2.16 -0.48
C ALA A 366 -5.86 3.28 -0.66
N LEU A 367 -5.62 4.17 -1.63
CA LEU A 367 -6.55 5.22 -2.00
C LEU A 367 -7.30 4.86 -3.27
N GLU A 368 -8.61 4.92 -3.20
CA GLU A 368 -9.48 4.66 -4.33
C GLU A 368 -10.65 5.65 -4.36
N GLY A 369 -10.68 6.51 -5.37
CA GLY A 369 -11.77 7.45 -5.60
C GLY A 369 -12.07 8.29 -4.35
N SER A 370 -13.21 8.01 -3.70
CA SER A 370 -13.66 8.71 -2.50
C SER A 370 -13.16 8.11 -1.19
N ARG A 371 -12.32 7.07 -1.22
CA ARG A 371 -11.99 6.30 -0.01
C ARG A 371 -10.49 6.15 0.20
N ALA A 372 -10.08 6.19 1.46
CA ALA A 372 -8.77 5.74 1.90
C ALA A 372 -8.94 4.53 2.83
N PHE A 373 -8.48 3.38 2.37
CA PHE A 373 -8.40 2.16 3.16
C PHE A 373 -7.03 2.03 3.78
N GLY A 374 -6.97 1.62 5.03
CA GLY A 374 -5.70 1.40 5.71
C GLY A 374 -5.80 0.30 6.74
N ALA A 375 -4.65 -0.13 7.25
CA ALA A 375 -4.59 -1.03 8.37
C ALA A 375 -3.43 -0.71 9.31
N THR A 376 -3.73 -0.80 10.60
CA THR A 376 -2.80 -0.68 11.72
C THR A 376 -2.42 -2.08 12.23
N GLN A 377 -1.62 -2.18 13.27
CA GLN A 377 -1.32 -3.48 13.90
C GLN A 377 -2.56 -4.21 14.42
N SER A 378 -3.63 -3.49 14.71
CA SER A 378 -4.78 -4.07 15.41
C SER A 378 -6.01 -4.24 14.52
N ARG A 379 -6.17 -3.50 13.44
CA ARG A 379 -7.37 -3.56 12.59
C ARG A 379 -7.25 -2.86 11.26
N ALA A 380 -8.14 -3.22 10.34
CA ALA A 380 -8.39 -2.46 9.13
C ALA A 380 -9.36 -1.30 9.39
N PHE A 381 -9.23 -0.20 8.62
CA PHE A 381 -10.08 0.98 8.71
C PHE A 381 -10.34 1.61 7.35
N VAL A 382 -11.33 2.49 7.31
CA VAL A 382 -11.64 3.34 6.15
C VAL A 382 -11.89 4.78 6.58
N LEU A 383 -11.44 5.71 5.74
CA LEU A 383 -11.83 7.12 5.73
C LEU A 383 -12.60 7.33 4.44
N ASP A 384 -13.91 7.57 4.52
CA ASP A 384 -14.79 7.73 3.35
C ASP A 384 -15.19 9.19 3.16
N PHE A 385 -14.77 9.76 2.06
CA PHE A 385 -15.05 11.12 1.62
C PHE A 385 -16.26 11.18 0.66
N GLY A 386 -16.89 10.05 0.38
CA GLY A 386 -18.09 9.97 -0.44
C GLY A 386 -19.29 10.62 0.22
N ASP A 387 -20.22 11.08 -0.59
CA ASP A 387 -21.52 11.54 -0.12
C ASP A 387 -22.46 10.33 0.11
N GLY A 388 -23.29 10.41 1.14
CA GLY A 388 -24.29 9.39 1.44
C GLY A 388 -23.78 8.13 2.15
N ALA A 389 -22.56 8.14 2.73
CA ALA A 389 -22.09 7.05 3.58
C ALA A 389 -23.02 6.86 4.79
N GLY A 390 -23.68 5.70 4.88
CA GLY A 390 -24.64 5.31 5.92
C GLY A 390 -24.19 4.09 6.71
N LYS A 391 -25.01 3.64 7.65
CA LYS A 391 -24.76 2.41 8.42
C LYS A 391 -24.71 1.18 7.51
N GLU A 392 -25.55 1.16 6.48
CA GLU A 392 -25.65 0.07 5.51
C GLU A 392 -24.49 0.05 4.50
N THR A 393 -23.71 1.13 4.43
CA THR A 393 -22.57 1.24 3.50
C THR A 393 -21.41 0.33 3.90
N TYR A 394 -21.33 -0.07 5.17
CA TYR A 394 -20.20 -0.81 5.75
C TYR A 394 -20.65 -1.99 6.59
N PRO A 395 -19.78 -3.01 6.75
CA PRO A 395 -20.03 -4.10 7.67
C PRO A 395 -20.30 -3.58 9.09
N SER A 396 -21.27 -4.19 9.76
CA SER A 396 -21.55 -3.92 11.17
C SER A 396 -20.39 -4.42 12.03
N ILE A 397 -19.92 -3.59 12.94
CA ILE A 397 -18.86 -3.94 13.90
C ILE A 397 -19.40 -3.65 15.28
N GLU A 398 -19.58 -4.69 16.07
CA GLU A 398 -20.00 -4.56 17.44
C GLU A 398 -18.92 -3.88 18.29
N ARG A 399 -19.27 -2.74 18.88
CA ARG A 399 -18.48 -2.11 19.93
C ARG A 399 -19.00 -2.58 21.28
N ILE A 400 -18.18 -3.36 21.97
CA ILE A 400 -18.48 -3.73 23.36
C ILE A 400 -17.84 -2.68 24.26
N ARG A 401 -18.65 -1.90 24.95
CA ARG A 401 -18.20 -0.97 25.98
C ARG A 401 -18.61 -1.50 27.35
N ARG A 402 -17.64 -1.70 28.24
CA ARG A 402 -17.93 -1.99 29.65
C ARG A 402 -18.47 -0.73 30.33
N ARG A 403 -19.65 -0.80 30.91
CA ARG A 403 -20.18 0.27 31.76
C ARG A 403 -19.48 0.27 33.12
N LEU A 404 -19.59 1.36 33.85
CA LEU A 404 -19.08 1.47 35.24
C LEU A 404 -19.70 0.45 36.19
N ASP A 405 -20.89 -0.05 35.87
CA ASP A 405 -21.62 -1.10 36.61
C ASP A 405 -21.17 -2.52 36.21
N GLY A 406 -20.17 -2.66 35.34
CA GLY A 406 -19.67 -3.94 34.84
C GLY A 406 -20.49 -4.54 33.71
N SER A 407 -21.65 -3.98 33.35
CA SER A 407 -22.46 -4.47 32.21
C SER A 407 -21.82 -4.11 30.86
N LEU A 408 -22.10 -4.93 29.84
CA LEU A 408 -21.63 -4.71 28.47
C LEU A 408 -22.69 -3.93 27.69
N LYS A 409 -22.29 -2.85 27.02
CA LYS A 409 -23.14 -2.14 26.07
C LYS A 409 -22.56 -2.26 24.69
N THR A 410 -23.32 -2.85 23.78
CA THR A 410 -22.99 -2.88 22.34
C THR A 410 -23.35 -1.52 21.72
N LEU A 411 -22.39 -0.86 21.11
CA LEU A 411 -22.58 0.40 20.39
C LEU A 411 -22.26 0.15 18.92
N ASP A 412 -23.26 0.22 18.07
CA ASP A 412 -23.09 0.29 16.64
C ASP A 412 -23.07 1.76 16.21
N GLY A 413 -21.88 2.29 15.93
CA GLY A 413 -21.68 3.68 15.51
C GLY A 413 -21.21 3.77 14.06
N LEU A 414 -21.90 4.61 13.26
CA LEU A 414 -21.43 4.89 11.88
C LEU A 414 -20.11 5.62 11.87
N HIS A 415 -19.96 6.61 12.72
CA HIS A 415 -18.80 7.51 12.73
C HIS A 415 -18.00 7.35 14.03
N TYR A 416 -16.69 7.30 13.87
CA TYR A 416 -15.74 7.32 14.98
C TYR A 416 -15.03 8.66 15.00
N GLU A 417 -15.05 9.32 16.14
CA GLU A 417 -14.30 10.55 16.31
C GLU A 417 -12.79 10.26 16.13
N VAL A 418 -12.17 11.10 15.32
CA VAL A 418 -10.72 11.04 15.05
C VAL A 418 -10.13 12.44 15.16
N THR A 419 -8.93 12.52 15.69
CA THR A 419 -8.16 13.76 15.72
C THR A 419 -7.58 14.02 14.33
N LYS A 420 -7.75 15.24 13.82
CA LYS A 420 -7.17 15.72 12.57
C LYS A 420 -6.53 17.08 12.75
N TYR A 421 -5.47 17.36 11.97
CA TYR A 421 -4.75 18.63 12.04
C TYR A 421 -4.17 19.02 10.68
N LEU A 422 -3.94 20.35 10.52
CA LEU A 422 -3.35 20.92 9.30
C LEU A 422 -1.84 20.98 9.41
N HIS A 423 -1.14 20.80 8.30
CA HIS A 423 0.32 20.97 8.22
C HIS A 423 0.76 22.46 8.24
N ARG A 424 -0.16 23.38 8.06
CA ARG A 424 0.15 24.81 8.15
C ARG A 424 0.35 25.23 9.60
N ASN A 425 1.47 25.86 9.89
CA ASN A 425 1.64 26.57 11.15
C ASN A 425 0.75 27.82 11.13
N PRO A 426 -0.26 27.95 12.01
CA PRO A 426 -1.12 29.14 12.05
C PRO A 426 -0.37 30.41 12.40
N MET A 427 0.85 30.33 12.94
CA MET A 427 1.68 31.47 13.32
C MET A 427 2.63 31.97 12.21
N ALA A 428 2.78 31.27 11.10
CA ALA A 428 3.56 31.72 9.95
C ALA A 428 2.70 32.58 9.03
N ARG A 429 2.13 33.68 9.52
CA ARG A 429 1.64 34.77 8.71
C ARG A 429 2.80 35.78 8.56
N THR A 430 3.48 35.72 7.43
CA THR A 430 4.26 36.84 6.87
C THR A 430 3.63 37.26 5.58
#